data_39aa9fe0303d15d47dfc9158e1ada6cd
#
_entry.id   39aa9fe0303d15d47dfc9158e1ada6cd
#
_cell.length_a   1.000
_cell.length_b   1.000
_cell.length_c   1.000
_cell.angle_alpha   90.00
_cell.angle_beta   90.00
_cell.angle_gamma   90.00
#
_symmetry.space_group_name_H-M   'P 1'
#
loop_
_entity.id
_entity.type
_entity.pdbx_description
1 polymer ?
#
loop_
_entity_poly.entity_id
_entity_poly.type
_entity_poly.pdbx_seq_one_letter_code
_entity_poly.pdbx_strand_id
1 'polypeptide(L)'
;MINFNAEFRLPFVIERRLAKFLFTTKVRERCWRKLASHQRHRMPLDESLKLFAKQARVNKSPVEHCYTEIRNRLAFGKNIGEALSGFASPEEVLLIHSSQKGGNFTEGLTLAAELLAARRKIITALVGALTYPAMLSGILVLFLYIISAVVMPQMAASTDPEHWQGSAAWLYRISLFVNSSTGVLAFLLFIGFIISIIATLPRWTGRGRAWADKIPPWSIYRLLIGVSWLQTVATLMSTGQKLVNIL
;
A
#
# COMPACT_ATOMS: atom_id res chain seq x y z
N MET A 1 30.89 35.06 5.52
CA MET A 1 30.34 33.76 5.91
C MET A 1 28.85 33.79 5.68
N ILE A 2 28.40 33.25 4.55
CA ILE A 2 26.99 33.21 4.13
C ILE A 2 26.38 32.00 4.82
N ASN A 3 25.40 32.26 5.69
CA ASN A 3 24.68 31.26 6.46
C ASN A 3 23.75 30.48 5.53
N PHE A 4 24.19 29.31 5.07
CA PHE A 4 23.43 28.38 4.18
C PHE A 4 22.47 27.47 4.98
N ASN A 5 21.70 28.05 5.91
CA ASN A 5 20.58 27.36 6.61
C ASN A 5 19.23 27.97 6.17
N ALA A 6 19.02 28.05 4.86
CA ALA A 6 17.68 28.18 4.35
C ALA A 6 17.02 26.80 4.50
N GLU A 7 16.33 26.56 5.62
CA GLU A 7 15.37 25.47 5.76
C GLU A 7 14.36 25.60 4.61
N PHE A 8 14.49 24.72 3.63
CA PHE A 8 13.55 24.61 2.53
C PHE A 8 12.25 24.04 3.11
N ARG A 9 11.46 24.90 3.77
CA ARG A 9 10.12 24.56 4.24
C ARG A 9 9.21 24.50 3.02
N LEU A 10 8.84 23.29 2.64
CA LEU A 10 7.80 23.06 1.64
C LEU A 10 6.52 23.81 2.05
N PRO A 11 5.71 24.32 1.09
CA PRO A 11 4.44 24.97 1.42
C PRO A 11 3.61 24.09 2.34
N PHE A 12 3.03 24.64 3.40
CA PHE A 12 2.25 23.95 4.45
C PHE A 12 1.25 22.91 3.92
N VAL A 13 0.65 23.19 2.75
CA VAL A 13 -0.31 22.28 2.09
C VAL A 13 0.38 21.01 1.57
N ILE A 14 1.61 21.14 1.06
CA ILE A 14 2.39 20.00 0.53
C ILE A 14 2.89 19.15 1.69
N GLU A 15 3.37 19.76 2.78
CA GLU A 15 3.79 19.03 3.98
C GLU A 15 2.65 18.23 4.59
N ARG A 16 1.44 18.79 4.65
CA ARG A 16 0.26 18.11 5.15
C ARG A 16 -0.15 16.91 4.29
N ARG A 17 -0.08 17.03 2.96
CA ARG A 17 -0.34 15.90 2.04
C ARG A 17 0.73 14.83 2.16
N LEU A 18 1.99 15.24 2.22
CA LEU A 18 3.12 14.36 2.39
C LEU A 18 3.07 13.62 3.74
N ALA A 19 2.72 14.32 4.82
CA ALA A 19 2.53 13.73 6.15
C ALA A 19 1.49 12.61 6.12
N LYS A 20 0.33 12.84 5.50
CA LYS A 20 -0.72 11.81 5.36
C LYS A 20 -0.25 10.62 4.54
N PHE A 21 0.51 10.85 3.46
CA PHE A 21 1.05 9.78 2.63
C PHE A 21 2.11 8.96 3.39
N LEU A 22 2.95 9.61 4.17
CA LEU A 22 3.98 8.96 4.99
C LEU A 22 3.43 8.32 6.28
N PHE A 23 2.19 8.65 6.67
CA PHE A 23 1.49 7.98 7.77
C PHE A 23 0.99 6.59 7.34
N THR A 24 1.95 5.77 6.90
CA THR A 24 1.75 4.43 6.34
C THR A 24 1.19 3.44 7.37
N THR A 25 0.69 2.30 6.88
CA THR A 25 0.22 1.19 7.71
C THR A 25 1.22 0.78 8.79
N LYS A 26 2.54 0.75 8.46
CA LYS A 26 3.60 0.41 9.40
C LYS A 26 3.77 1.47 10.51
N VAL A 27 3.63 2.75 10.15
CA VAL A 27 3.72 3.85 11.12
C VAL A 27 2.51 3.84 12.05
N ARG A 28 1.29 3.65 11.49
CA ARG A 28 0.06 3.55 12.29
C ARG A 28 0.07 2.35 13.23
N GLU A 29 0.48 1.15 12.75
CA GLU A 29 0.63 -0.03 13.59
C GLU A 29 1.51 0.25 14.83
N ARG A 30 2.68 0.87 14.60
CA ARG A 30 3.58 1.24 15.71
C ARG A 30 2.95 2.29 16.63
N CYS A 31 2.23 3.25 16.06
CA CYS A 31 1.55 4.29 16.80
C CYS A 31 0.50 3.68 17.75
N TRP A 32 -0.40 2.85 17.22
CA TRP A 32 -1.45 2.22 18.02
C TRP A 32 -0.88 1.31 19.10
N ARG A 33 0.15 0.52 18.79
CA ARG A 33 0.82 -0.35 19.76
C ARG A 33 1.48 0.44 20.89
N LYS A 34 2.16 1.54 20.57
CA LYS A 34 2.76 2.41 21.59
C LYS A 34 1.70 3.14 22.40
N LEU A 35 0.63 3.64 21.77
CA LEU A 35 -0.49 4.25 22.50
C LEU A 35 -1.14 3.26 23.46
N ALA A 36 -1.38 2.01 23.03
CA ALA A 36 -1.90 0.96 23.90
C ALA A 36 -0.99 0.72 25.11
N SER A 37 0.34 0.69 24.89
CA SER A 37 1.31 0.56 25.99
C SER A 37 1.25 1.75 26.96
N HIS A 38 1.22 2.98 26.45
CA HIS A 38 1.13 4.19 27.28
C HIS A 38 -0.19 4.20 28.09
N GLN A 39 -1.31 3.81 27.47
CA GLN A 39 -2.60 3.75 28.16
C GLN A 39 -2.60 2.67 29.27
N ARG A 40 -1.94 1.54 29.09
CA ARG A 40 -1.74 0.53 30.16
C ARG A 40 -1.00 1.12 31.36
N HIS A 41 -0.08 2.05 31.13
CA HIS A 41 0.64 2.78 32.17
C HIS A 41 -0.08 4.06 32.62
N ARG A 42 -1.37 4.23 32.28
CA ARG A 42 -2.22 5.38 32.65
C ARG A 42 -1.69 6.74 32.18
N MET A 43 -0.83 6.73 31.13
CA MET A 43 -0.36 7.99 30.53
C MET A 43 -1.50 8.65 29.72
N PRO A 44 -1.78 9.95 29.90
CA PRO A 44 -2.80 10.66 29.13
C PRO A 44 -2.55 10.58 27.61
N LEU A 45 -3.63 10.49 26.85
CA LEU A 45 -3.54 10.40 25.37
C LEU A 45 -2.88 11.63 24.76
N ASP A 46 -3.18 12.83 25.30
CA ASP A 46 -2.58 14.09 24.87
C ASP A 46 -1.05 14.08 25.04
N GLU A 47 -0.59 13.63 26.21
CA GLU A 47 0.83 13.55 26.52
C GLU A 47 1.55 12.53 25.60
N SER A 48 0.91 11.38 25.36
CA SER A 48 1.43 10.36 24.43
C SER A 48 1.58 10.91 23.01
N LEU A 49 0.58 11.62 22.50
CA LEU A 49 0.62 12.24 21.17
C LEU A 49 1.65 13.37 21.09
N LYS A 50 1.81 14.15 22.17
CA LYS A 50 2.86 15.19 22.29
C LYS A 50 4.25 14.58 22.21
N LEU A 51 4.50 13.46 22.88
CA LEU A 51 5.77 12.72 22.79
C LEU A 51 6.04 12.20 21.38
N PHE A 52 5.03 11.65 20.71
CA PHE A 52 5.17 11.17 19.34
C PHE A 52 5.47 12.30 18.35
N ALA A 53 4.79 13.44 18.49
CA ALA A 53 5.07 14.63 17.71
C ALA A 53 6.52 15.13 17.94
N LYS A 54 6.96 15.21 19.22
CA LYS A 54 8.33 15.58 19.55
C LYS A 54 9.36 14.64 18.94
N GLN A 55 9.12 13.32 19.04
CA GLN A 55 10.03 12.32 18.46
C GLN A 55 10.06 12.40 16.92
N ALA A 56 8.91 12.61 16.27
CA ALA A 56 8.83 12.79 14.83
C ALA A 56 9.58 14.06 14.38
N ARG A 57 9.48 15.16 15.15
CA ARG A 57 10.21 16.41 14.90
C ARG A 57 11.71 16.21 14.99
N VAL A 58 12.22 15.54 16.02
CA VAL A 58 13.65 15.22 16.18
C VAL A 58 14.16 14.42 14.98
N ASN A 59 13.35 13.47 14.49
CA ASN A 59 13.66 12.65 13.33
C ASN A 59 13.37 13.35 11.98
N LYS A 60 13.05 14.65 11.98
CA LYS A 60 12.68 15.44 10.78
C LYS A 60 11.62 14.76 9.91
N SER A 61 10.70 14.05 10.54
CA SER A 61 9.65 13.30 9.85
C SER A 61 8.37 14.13 9.70
N PRO A 62 7.82 14.29 8.48
CA PRO A 62 6.57 15.01 8.26
C PRO A 62 5.36 14.45 9.02
N VAL A 63 5.46 13.21 9.52
CA VAL A 63 4.41 12.56 10.32
C VAL A 63 4.08 13.33 11.61
N GLU A 64 4.97 14.22 12.07
CA GLU A 64 4.72 15.15 13.17
C GLU A 64 3.38 15.89 13.01
N HIS A 65 3.10 16.37 11.80
CA HIS A 65 1.86 17.07 11.50
C HIS A 65 0.61 16.21 11.74
N CYS A 66 0.69 14.90 11.49
CA CYS A 66 -0.43 13.99 11.77
C CYS A 66 -0.70 13.90 13.27
N TYR A 67 0.33 13.71 14.08
CA TYR A 67 0.18 13.63 15.56
C TYR A 67 -0.33 14.94 16.15
N THR A 68 0.20 16.06 15.69
CA THR A 68 -0.21 17.39 16.12
C THR A 68 -1.66 17.69 15.73
N GLU A 69 -2.05 17.36 14.50
CA GLU A 69 -3.43 17.56 14.04
C GLU A 69 -4.44 16.68 14.80
N ILE A 70 -4.13 15.39 15.03
CA ILE A 70 -4.97 14.49 15.82
C ILE A 70 -5.12 15.04 17.24
N ARG A 71 -4.04 15.46 17.87
CA ARG A 71 -4.02 16.07 19.20
C ARG A 71 -4.88 17.32 19.25
N ASN A 72 -4.73 18.24 18.30
CA ASN A 72 -5.52 19.46 18.25
C ASN A 72 -7.02 19.17 18.11
N ARG A 73 -7.40 18.21 17.26
CA ARG A 73 -8.82 17.82 17.13
C ARG A 73 -9.40 17.29 18.43
N LEU A 74 -8.64 16.52 19.21
CA LEU A 74 -9.05 16.04 20.53
C LEU A 74 -9.16 17.20 21.52
N ALA A 75 -8.22 18.16 21.51
CA ALA A 75 -8.26 19.37 22.34
C ALA A 75 -9.47 20.26 22.04
N PHE A 76 -9.96 20.27 20.78
CA PHE A 76 -11.20 20.95 20.37
C PHE A 76 -12.48 20.14 20.69
N GLY A 77 -12.38 19.10 21.52
CA GLY A 77 -13.53 18.32 21.98
C GLY A 77 -14.08 17.30 20.98
N LYS A 78 -13.39 17.04 19.86
CA LYS A 78 -13.78 15.97 18.94
C LYS A 78 -13.56 14.61 19.58
N ASN A 79 -14.47 13.66 19.30
CA ASN A 79 -14.27 12.28 19.73
C ASN A 79 -13.10 11.64 18.97
N ILE A 80 -12.57 10.50 19.48
CA ILE A 80 -11.41 9.84 18.90
C ILE A 80 -11.65 9.40 17.46
N GLY A 81 -12.87 8.97 17.13
CA GLY A 81 -13.24 8.59 15.76
C GLY A 81 -13.12 9.75 14.78
N GLU A 82 -13.63 10.94 15.16
CA GLU A 82 -13.51 12.16 14.34
C GLU A 82 -12.06 12.66 14.28
N ALA A 83 -11.33 12.55 15.38
CA ALA A 83 -9.94 12.98 15.44
C ALA A 83 -9.04 12.14 14.50
N LEU A 84 -9.30 10.85 14.40
CA LEU A 84 -8.57 9.92 13.54
C LEU A 84 -9.07 9.89 12.10
N SER A 85 -10.25 10.43 11.81
CA SER A 85 -10.83 10.46 10.47
C SER A 85 -9.89 11.14 9.46
N GLY A 86 -9.61 10.44 8.36
CA GLY A 86 -8.69 10.87 7.30
C GLY A 86 -7.20 10.65 7.59
N PHE A 87 -6.84 10.03 8.73
CA PHE A 87 -5.49 9.57 9.06
C PHE A 87 -5.42 8.05 9.21
N ALA A 88 -6.48 7.41 9.63
CA ALA A 88 -6.61 5.97 9.78
C ALA A 88 -7.66 5.41 8.82
N SER A 89 -7.63 4.10 8.58
CA SER A 89 -8.67 3.44 7.79
C SER A 89 -10.00 3.40 8.55
N PRO A 90 -11.14 3.32 7.85
CA PRO A 90 -12.45 3.25 8.52
C PRO A 90 -12.55 2.13 9.57
N GLU A 91 -11.95 0.98 9.29
CA GLU A 91 -11.95 -0.15 10.22
C GLU A 91 -11.12 0.13 11.49
N GLU A 92 -9.95 0.76 11.35
CA GLU A 92 -9.14 1.18 12.50
C GLU A 92 -9.90 2.18 13.37
N VAL A 93 -10.53 3.18 12.72
CA VAL A 93 -11.34 4.19 13.40
C VAL A 93 -12.49 3.54 14.14
N LEU A 94 -13.19 2.61 13.49
CA LEU A 94 -14.32 1.91 14.10
C LEU A 94 -13.88 1.10 15.32
N LEU A 95 -12.81 0.31 15.23
CA LEU A 95 -12.27 -0.48 16.33
C LEU A 95 -11.91 0.40 17.54
N ILE A 96 -11.15 1.47 17.30
CA ILE A 96 -10.68 2.34 18.37
C ILE A 96 -11.84 3.11 19.01
N HIS A 97 -12.76 3.65 18.21
CA HIS A 97 -13.89 4.42 18.67
C HIS A 97 -14.91 3.58 19.45
N SER A 98 -15.26 2.40 18.93
CA SER A 98 -16.20 1.49 19.57
C SER A 98 -15.67 0.97 20.91
N SER A 99 -14.39 0.61 20.97
CA SER A 99 -13.74 0.15 22.20
C SER A 99 -13.60 1.27 23.23
N GLN A 100 -13.41 2.52 22.81
CA GLN A 100 -13.45 3.66 23.73
C GLN A 100 -14.83 3.82 24.38
N LYS A 101 -15.91 3.73 23.59
CA LYS A 101 -17.28 3.77 24.12
C LYS A 101 -17.58 2.62 25.08
N GLY A 102 -17.02 1.45 24.84
CA GLY A 102 -17.12 0.26 25.70
C GLY A 102 -16.21 0.27 26.93
N GLY A 103 -15.43 1.34 27.16
CA GLY A 103 -14.49 1.43 28.28
C GLY A 103 -13.15 0.71 28.09
N ASN A 104 -12.97 -0.01 26.99
CA ASN A 104 -11.78 -0.85 26.71
C ASN A 104 -10.85 -0.21 25.66
N PHE A 105 -10.55 1.09 25.82
CA PHE A 105 -9.77 1.85 24.85
C PHE A 105 -8.41 1.23 24.51
N THR A 106 -7.70 0.73 25.51
CA THR A 106 -6.40 0.07 25.34
C THR A 106 -6.48 -1.19 24.47
N GLU A 107 -7.56 -1.95 24.65
CA GLU A 107 -7.85 -3.14 23.86
C GLU A 107 -8.13 -2.76 22.39
N GLY A 108 -8.95 -1.74 22.15
CA GLY A 108 -9.24 -1.23 20.81
C GLY A 108 -7.99 -0.80 20.04
N LEU A 109 -7.05 -0.13 20.71
CA LEU A 109 -5.76 0.23 20.13
C LEU A 109 -4.91 -1.00 19.79
N THR A 110 -4.93 -2.00 20.69
CA THR A 110 -4.19 -3.27 20.47
C THR A 110 -4.75 -4.01 19.26
N LEU A 111 -6.08 -4.15 19.19
CA LEU A 111 -6.78 -4.82 18.10
C LEU A 111 -6.57 -4.10 16.76
N ALA A 112 -6.60 -2.76 16.74
CA ALA A 112 -6.28 -1.98 15.55
C ALA A 112 -4.82 -2.21 15.08
N ALA A 113 -3.87 -2.30 16.02
CA ALA A 113 -2.48 -2.62 15.71
C ALA A 113 -2.31 -4.05 15.15
N GLU A 114 -3.02 -5.02 15.73
CA GLU A 114 -3.01 -6.42 15.27
C GLU A 114 -3.64 -6.58 13.89
N LEU A 115 -4.73 -5.89 13.61
CA LEU A 115 -5.35 -5.83 12.29
C LEU A 115 -4.35 -5.36 11.23
N LEU A 116 -3.62 -4.28 11.51
CA LEU A 116 -2.60 -3.75 10.60
C LEU A 116 -1.42 -4.70 10.44
N ALA A 117 -0.98 -5.35 11.53
CA ALA A 117 0.09 -6.35 11.50
C ALA A 117 -0.30 -7.57 10.65
N ALA A 118 -1.54 -8.08 10.82
CA ALA A 118 -2.07 -9.19 10.03
C ALA A 118 -2.13 -8.84 8.54
N ARG A 119 -2.68 -7.68 8.18
CA ARG A 119 -2.70 -7.18 6.79
C ARG A 119 -1.30 -7.08 6.19
N ARG A 120 -0.35 -6.53 6.95
CA ARG A 120 1.03 -6.42 6.50
C ARG A 120 1.67 -7.79 6.27
N LYS A 121 1.45 -8.75 7.17
CA LYS A 121 1.96 -10.12 7.04
C LYS A 121 1.45 -10.77 5.75
N ILE A 122 0.17 -10.62 5.43
CA ILE A 122 -0.43 -11.13 4.20
C ILE A 122 0.23 -10.50 2.97
N ILE A 123 0.33 -9.16 2.93
CA ILE A 123 0.94 -8.45 1.80
C ILE A 123 2.40 -8.86 1.63
N THR A 124 3.17 -8.96 2.72
CA THR A 124 4.58 -9.36 2.66
C THR A 124 4.73 -10.80 2.15
N ALA A 125 3.85 -11.71 2.55
CA ALA A 125 3.84 -13.09 2.05
C ALA A 125 3.51 -13.15 0.55
N LEU A 126 2.52 -12.37 0.10
CA LEU A 126 2.16 -12.27 -1.33
C LEU A 126 3.30 -11.70 -2.17
N VAL A 127 3.91 -10.59 -1.72
CA VAL A 127 5.06 -9.98 -2.41
C VAL A 127 6.22 -10.97 -2.45
N GLY A 128 6.52 -11.64 -1.34
CA GLY A 128 7.57 -12.66 -1.29
C GLY A 128 7.33 -13.82 -2.27
N ALA A 129 6.09 -14.31 -2.35
CA ALA A 129 5.72 -15.37 -3.28
C ALA A 129 5.84 -14.94 -4.76
N LEU A 130 5.57 -13.67 -5.07
CA LEU A 130 5.66 -13.12 -6.42
C LEU A 130 7.07 -12.69 -6.82
N THR A 131 7.98 -12.52 -5.88
CA THR A 131 9.35 -12.04 -6.15
C THR A 131 10.11 -13.02 -7.05
N TYR A 132 10.03 -14.32 -6.79
CA TYR A 132 10.71 -15.33 -7.60
C TYR A 132 10.18 -15.39 -9.05
N PRO A 133 8.86 -15.51 -9.32
CA PRO A 133 8.34 -15.46 -10.67
C PRO A 133 8.68 -14.15 -11.40
N ALA A 134 8.63 -13.01 -10.71
CA ALA A 134 8.96 -11.72 -11.30
C ALA A 134 10.44 -11.63 -11.70
N MET A 135 11.35 -12.12 -10.84
CA MET A 135 12.78 -12.18 -11.15
C MET A 135 13.06 -13.09 -12.34
N LEU A 136 12.46 -14.28 -12.37
CA LEU A 136 12.64 -15.23 -13.46
C LEU A 136 12.10 -14.67 -14.78
N SER A 137 10.93 -14.03 -14.75
CA SER A 137 10.36 -13.34 -15.92
C SER A 137 11.24 -12.20 -16.40
N GLY A 138 11.82 -11.42 -15.49
CA GLY A 138 12.76 -10.35 -15.83
C GLY A 138 14.01 -10.86 -16.53
N ILE A 139 14.59 -11.96 -16.04
CA ILE A 139 15.75 -12.61 -16.67
C ILE A 139 15.36 -13.13 -18.05
N LEU A 140 14.21 -13.76 -18.21
CA LEU A 140 13.72 -14.26 -19.48
C LEU A 140 13.56 -13.12 -20.51
N VAL A 141 12.93 -12.02 -20.11
CA VAL A 141 12.75 -10.83 -20.98
C VAL A 141 14.11 -10.24 -21.37
N LEU A 142 15.04 -10.12 -20.41
CA LEU A 142 16.40 -9.65 -20.70
C LEU A 142 17.11 -10.56 -21.70
N PHE A 143 16.99 -11.87 -21.53
CA PHE A 143 17.62 -12.84 -22.41
C PHE A 143 17.02 -12.78 -23.84
N LEU A 144 15.71 -12.68 -23.95
CA LEU A 144 15.02 -12.49 -25.22
C LEU A 144 15.45 -11.17 -25.90
N TYR A 145 15.63 -10.11 -25.14
CA TYR A 145 16.11 -8.84 -25.66
C TYR A 145 17.54 -8.95 -26.20
N ILE A 146 18.45 -9.60 -25.48
CA ILE A 146 19.84 -9.81 -25.93
C ILE A 146 19.86 -10.63 -27.22
N ILE A 147 19.11 -11.73 -27.30
CA ILE A 147 19.01 -12.53 -28.53
C ILE A 147 18.48 -11.67 -29.68
N SER A 148 17.43 -10.90 -29.44
CA SER A 148 16.79 -10.05 -30.45
C SER A 148 17.71 -8.91 -30.94
N ALA A 149 18.39 -8.23 -30.01
CA ALA A 149 19.18 -7.04 -30.35
C ALA A 149 20.61 -7.34 -30.80
N VAL A 150 21.19 -8.48 -30.40
CA VAL A 150 22.58 -8.79 -30.66
C VAL A 150 22.73 -10.01 -31.57
N VAL A 151 22.12 -11.15 -31.22
CA VAL A 151 22.34 -12.43 -31.92
C VAL A 151 21.66 -12.44 -33.28
N MET A 152 20.40 -12.01 -33.36
CA MET A 152 19.62 -12.04 -34.59
C MET A 152 20.22 -11.18 -35.72
N PRO A 153 20.66 -9.94 -35.50
CA PRO A 153 21.32 -9.14 -36.52
C PRO A 153 22.61 -9.76 -37.00
N GLN A 154 23.41 -10.38 -36.11
CA GLN A 154 24.66 -11.08 -36.52
C GLN A 154 24.38 -12.30 -37.38
N MET A 155 23.37 -13.09 -37.06
CA MET A 155 22.96 -14.24 -37.88
C MET A 155 22.41 -13.80 -39.24
N ALA A 156 21.60 -12.72 -39.26
CA ALA A 156 21.05 -12.16 -40.47
C ALA A 156 22.15 -11.59 -41.44
N ALA A 157 23.26 -11.10 -40.85
CA ALA A 157 24.39 -10.66 -41.64
C ALA A 157 25.19 -11.83 -42.30
N SER A 158 25.10 -13.03 -41.70
CA SER A 158 25.86 -14.21 -42.21
C SER A 158 25.04 -15.12 -43.13
N THR A 159 23.70 -15.06 -43.03
CA THR A 159 22.80 -15.95 -43.79
C THR A 159 21.53 -15.18 -44.14
N ASP A 160 21.08 -15.27 -45.37
CA ASP A 160 19.90 -14.54 -45.85
C ASP A 160 18.64 -14.95 -45.09
N PRO A 161 18.00 -14.01 -44.39
CA PRO A 161 16.81 -14.29 -43.56
C PRO A 161 15.57 -14.74 -44.36
N GLU A 162 15.53 -14.49 -45.66
CA GLU A 162 14.37 -14.87 -46.50
C GLU A 162 14.25 -16.39 -46.64
N HIS A 163 15.37 -17.12 -46.48
CA HIS A 163 15.39 -18.57 -46.56
C HIS A 163 15.18 -19.28 -45.21
N TRP A 164 14.99 -18.52 -44.11
CA TRP A 164 14.79 -19.12 -42.80
C TRP A 164 13.39 -19.71 -42.67
N GLN A 165 13.30 -20.93 -42.17
CA GLN A 165 12.06 -21.66 -41.94
C GLN A 165 11.90 -22.07 -40.48
N GLY A 166 10.65 -22.36 -40.06
CA GLY A 166 10.35 -22.85 -38.69
C GLY A 166 10.66 -21.85 -37.60
N SER A 167 11.30 -22.31 -36.51
CA SER A 167 11.60 -21.53 -35.32
C SER A 167 12.52 -20.32 -35.58
N ALA A 168 13.46 -20.45 -36.50
CA ALA A 168 14.38 -19.36 -36.84
C ALA A 168 13.66 -18.17 -37.50
N ALA A 169 12.71 -18.43 -38.41
CA ALA A 169 11.88 -17.41 -39.04
C ALA A 169 10.99 -16.71 -38.02
N TRP A 170 10.40 -17.46 -37.09
CA TRP A 170 9.60 -16.89 -35.98
C TRP A 170 10.44 -16.01 -35.07
N LEU A 171 11.61 -16.45 -34.66
CA LEU A 171 12.52 -15.70 -33.82
C LEU A 171 12.99 -14.40 -34.48
N TYR A 172 13.27 -14.43 -35.77
CA TYR A 172 13.61 -13.24 -36.56
C TYR A 172 12.47 -12.23 -36.61
N ARG A 173 11.23 -12.68 -36.85
CA ARG A 173 10.03 -11.79 -36.81
C ARG A 173 9.83 -11.15 -35.45
N ILE A 174 9.99 -11.91 -34.36
CA ILE A 174 9.93 -11.40 -32.99
C ILE A 174 11.05 -10.37 -32.79
N SER A 175 12.25 -10.64 -33.24
CA SER A 175 13.39 -9.72 -33.18
C SER A 175 13.09 -8.38 -33.86
N LEU A 176 12.58 -8.41 -35.08
CA LEU A 176 12.17 -7.21 -35.81
C LEU A 176 11.09 -6.44 -35.07
N PHE A 177 10.12 -7.13 -34.48
CA PHE A 177 9.05 -6.50 -33.68
C PHE A 177 9.62 -5.84 -32.41
N VAL A 178 10.46 -6.54 -31.65
CA VAL A 178 11.05 -6.03 -30.41
C VAL A 178 11.94 -4.81 -30.67
N ASN A 179 12.70 -4.80 -31.78
CA ASN A 179 13.57 -3.68 -32.13
C ASN A 179 12.85 -2.53 -32.88
N SER A 180 11.57 -2.71 -33.19
CA SER A 180 10.78 -1.67 -33.83
C SER A 180 10.15 -0.72 -32.79
N SER A 181 9.78 0.49 -33.23
CA SER A 181 9.01 1.44 -32.41
C SER A 181 7.67 0.87 -31.94
N THR A 182 7.06 -0.02 -32.72
CA THR A 182 5.82 -0.74 -32.37
C THR A 182 6.06 -1.73 -31.22
N GLY A 183 7.21 -2.39 -31.15
CA GLY A 183 7.58 -3.27 -30.05
C GLY A 183 7.76 -2.51 -28.73
N VAL A 184 8.44 -1.37 -28.78
CA VAL A 184 8.59 -0.50 -27.61
C VAL A 184 7.22 0.01 -27.13
N LEU A 185 6.36 0.43 -28.07
CA LEU A 185 4.99 0.87 -27.74
C LEU A 185 4.16 -0.27 -27.11
N ALA A 186 4.24 -1.48 -27.67
CA ALA A 186 3.55 -2.66 -27.13
C ALA A 186 4.03 -2.99 -25.71
N PHE A 187 5.33 -2.90 -25.45
CA PHE A 187 5.90 -3.11 -24.12
C PHE A 187 5.42 -2.06 -23.11
N LEU A 188 5.40 -0.79 -23.49
CA LEU A 188 4.87 0.29 -22.66
C LEU A 188 3.37 0.11 -22.39
N LEU A 189 2.59 -0.28 -23.38
CA LEU A 189 1.16 -0.60 -23.21
C LEU A 189 0.96 -1.79 -22.27
N PHE A 190 1.80 -2.82 -22.35
CA PHE A 190 1.75 -3.97 -21.45
C PHE A 190 2.05 -3.57 -20.00
N ILE A 191 3.09 -2.76 -19.79
CA ILE A 191 3.38 -2.21 -18.45
C ILE A 191 2.22 -1.34 -17.96
N GLY A 192 1.70 -0.45 -18.81
CA GLY A 192 0.54 0.38 -18.50
C GLY A 192 -0.69 -0.44 -18.15
N PHE A 193 -0.92 -1.56 -18.83
CA PHE A 193 -2.00 -2.51 -18.54
C PHE A 193 -1.83 -3.16 -17.16
N ILE A 194 -0.62 -3.61 -16.80
CA ILE A 194 -0.34 -4.16 -15.46
C ILE A 194 -0.57 -3.11 -14.37
N ILE A 195 -0.06 -1.88 -14.57
CA ILE A 195 -0.28 -0.77 -13.65
C ILE A 195 -1.77 -0.45 -13.51
N SER A 196 -2.51 -0.46 -14.62
CA SER A 196 -3.96 -0.26 -14.65
C SER A 196 -4.70 -1.32 -13.84
N ILE A 197 -4.33 -2.60 -13.98
CA ILE A 197 -4.89 -3.68 -13.15
C ILE A 197 -4.67 -3.41 -11.67
N ILE A 198 -3.43 -3.09 -11.27
CA ILE A 198 -3.08 -2.82 -9.87
C ILE A 198 -3.84 -1.60 -9.34
N ALA A 199 -3.97 -0.54 -10.14
CA ALA A 199 -4.68 0.68 -9.77
C ALA A 199 -6.20 0.48 -9.66
N THR A 200 -6.78 -0.41 -10.48
CA THR A 200 -8.22 -0.70 -10.47
C THR A 200 -8.64 -1.62 -9.31
N LEU A 201 -7.73 -2.42 -8.75
CA LEU A 201 -8.00 -3.32 -7.62
C LEU A 201 -8.74 -2.64 -6.46
N PRO A 202 -8.27 -1.47 -5.92
CA PRO A 202 -8.94 -0.80 -4.80
C PRO A 202 -10.06 0.18 -5.22
N ARG A 203 -10.07 0.65 -6.48
CA ARG A 203 -10.91 1.79 -6.91
C ARG A 203 -12.10 1.40 -7.77
N TRP A 204 -12.02 0.27 -8.43
CA TRP A 204 -13.08 -0.12 -9.35
C TRP A 204 -14.30 -0.63 -8.61
N THR A 205 -15.45 0.05 -8.83
CA THR A 205 -16.76 -0.30 -8.30
C THR A 205 -17.78 -0.40 -9.46
N GLY A 206 -18.79 -1.24 -9.33
CA GLY A 206 -19.87 -1.35 -10.33
C GLY A 206 -20.11 -2.77 -10.86
N ARG A 207 -21.05 -2.90 -11.82
CA ARG A 207 -21.49 -4.20 -12.37
C ARG A 207 -20.36 -5.00 -13.03
N GLY A 208 -19.43 -4.35 -13.69
CA GLY A 208 -18.26 -5.00 -14.31
C GLY A 208 -17.33 -5.67 -13.31
N ARG A 209 -17.24 -5.14 -12.07
CA ARG A 209 -16.43 -5.73 -11.02
C ARG A 209 -16.93 -7.10 -10.59
N ALA A 210 -18.25 -7.33 -10.55
CA ALA A 210 -18.81 -8.62 -10.18
C ALA A 210 -18.36 -9.75 -11.12
N TRP A 211 -18.07 -9.44 -12.37
CA TRP A 211 -17.49 -10.38 -13.33
C TRP A 211 -15.98 -10.53 -13.15
N ALA A 212 -15.27 -9.43 -12.96
CA ALA A 212 -13.82 -9.42 -12.72
C ALA A 212 -13.44 -10.15 -11.42
N ASP A 213 -14.30 -10.09 -10.39
CA ASP A 213 -14.11 -10.78 -9.09
C ASP A 213 -14.04 -12.32 -9.20
N LYS A 214 -14.37 -12.89 -10.38
CA LYS A 214 -14.21 -14.33 -10.66
C LYS A 214 -12.81 -14.69 -11.15
N ILE A 215 -12.01 -13.70 -11.55
CA ILE A 215 -10.70 -13.89 -12.18
C ILE A 215 -9.60 -13.34 -11.23
N PRO A 216 -8.48 -14.07 -11.01
CA PRO A 216 -7.32 -13.49 -10.36
C PRO A 216 -6.81 -12.29 -11.19
N PRO A 217 -6.41 -11.16 -10.58
CA PRO A 217 -6.12 -10.91 -9.16
C PRO A 217 -7.30 -10.36 -8.33
N TRP A 218 -8.44 -9.98 -8.93
CA TRP A 218 -9.57 -9.37 -8.23
C TRP A 218 -10.25 -10.33 -7.24
N SER A 219 -10.34 -11.62 -7.58
CA SER A 219 -10.85 -12.69 -6.71
C SER A 219 -10.07 -12.76 -5.39
N ILE A 220 -8.74 -12.69 -5.44
CA ILE A 220 -7.86 -12.73 -4.26
C ILE A 220 -8.07 -11.48 -3.40
N TYR A 221 -8.14 -10.31 -4.04
CA TYR A 221 -8.38 -9.04 -3.35
C TYR A 221 -9.73 -9.02 -2.61
N ARG A 222 -10.80 -9.52 -3.25
CA ARG A 222 -12.12 -9.67 -2.65
C ARG A 222 -12.10 -10.60 -1.44
N LEU A 223 -11.41 -11.74 -1.55
CA LEU A 223 -11.25 -12.68 -0.44
C LEU A 223 -10.55 -12.03 0.75
N LEU A 224 -9.46 -11.29 0.49
CA LEU A 224 -8.70 -10.58 1.54
C LEU A 224 -9.54 -9.53 2.26
N ILE A 225 -10.34 -8.76 1.52
CA ILE A 225 -11.25 -7.78 2.13
C ILE A 225 -12.34 -8.49 2.94
N GLY A 226 -12.93 -9.56 2.40
CA GLY A 226 -13.96 -10.34 3.10
C GLY A 226 -13.45 -10.93 4.41
N VAL A 227 -12.27 -11.54 4.41
CA VAL A 227 -11.63 -12.07 5.62
C VAL A 227 -11.32 -10.94 6.62
N SER A 228 -10.80 -9.80 6.15
CA SER A 228 -10.53 -8.65 7.03
C SER A 228 -11.81 -8.12 7.68
N TRP A 229 -12.92 -8.08 6.92
CA TRP A 229 -14.21 -7.62 7.44
C TRP A 229 -14.78 -8.60 8.48
N LEU A 230 -14.76 -9.90 8.20
CA LEU A 230 -15.17 -10.94 9.14
C LEU A 230 -14.34 -10.90 10.43
N GLN A 231 -13.02 -10.73 10.32
CA GLN A 231 -12.14 -10.59 11.48
C GLN A 231 -12.48 -9.35 12.30
N THR A 232 -12.79 -8.22 11.66
CA THR A 232 -13.21 -7.00 12.34
C THR A 232 -14.53 -7.22 13.09
N VAL A 233 -15.51 -7.85 12.46
CA VAL A 233 -16.80 -8.17 13.10
C VAL A 233 -16.62 -9.14 14.26
N ALA A 234 -15.86 -10.23 14.09
CA ALA A 234 -15.58 -11.19 15.16
C ALA A 234 -14.92 -10.52 16.36
N THR A 235 -13.97 -9.61 16.11
CA THR A 235 -13.27 -8.85 17.14
C THR A 235 -14.22 -7.88 17.87
N LEU A 236 -15.10 -7.20 17.14
CA LEU A 236 -16.10 -6.32 17.76
C LEU A 236 -17.13 -7.10 18.60
N MET A 237 -17.50 -8.29 18.17
CA MET A 237 -18.36 -9.17 18.96
C MET A 237 -17.68 -9.66 20.23
N SER A 238 -16.38 -9.97 20.19
CA SER A 238 -15.61 -10.38 21.37
C SER A 238 -15.46 -9.26 22.41
N THR A 239 -15.55 -7.99 22.00
CA THR A 239 -15.55 -6.83 22.91
C THR A 239 -16.94 -6.51 23.49
N GLY A 240 -17.94 -7.38 23.29
CA GLY A 240 -19.28 -7.23 23.87
C GLY A 240 -20.19 -6.22 23.18
N GLN A 241 -19.83 -5.76 21.98
CA GLN A 241 -20.68 -4.85 21.19
C GLN A 241 -21.84 -5.61 20.52
N LYS A 242 -23.06 -5.05 20.64
CA LYS A 242 -24.24 -5.64 19.95
C LYS A 242 -24.12 -5.43 18.45
N LEU A 243 -24.40 -6.47 17.66
CA LEU A 243 -24.38 -6.49 16.19
C LEU A 243 -25.15 -5.31 15.55
N VAL A 244 -26.23 -4.87 16.17
CA VAL A 244 -27.08 -3.75 15.69
C VAL A 244 -26.34 -2.41 15.63
N ASN A 245 -25.26 -2.23 16.39
CA ASN A 245 -24.48 -1.00 16.37
C ASN A 245 -23.29 -1.05 15.38
N ILE A 246 -23.11 -2.17 14.69
CA ILE A 246 -21.97 -2.43 13.79
C ILE A 246 -22.39 -2.34 12.32
N LEU A 247 -23.66 -2.56 12.00
CA LEU A 247 -24.28 -2.43 10.69
C LEU A 247 -24.87 -1.05 10.46
#